data_8a06069ecaa2069d0c0e5bba2eeeb39d
#
_entry.id   8a06069ecaa2069d0c0e5bba2eeeb39d
#
_cell.length_a   1.000
_cell.length_b   1.000
_cell.length_c   1.000
_cell.angle_alpha   90.00
_cell.angle_beta   90.00
_cell.angle_gamma   90.00
#
_symmetry.space_group_name_H-M   'P 1'
#
loop_
_entity.id
_entity.type
_entity.pdbx_description
1 polymer ?
#
loop_
_entity_poly.entity_id
_entity_poly.type
_entity_poly.pdbx_seq_one_letter_code
_entity_poly.pdbx_strand_id
1 'polypeptide(L)'
;PTRSIALQGASNFRDLGGYPGLGGRTVRWRRLFRSDHLARLSTQDQQALAGLGIARAVDLRGEAERNALAYALPGVQYHPLTIEPTVVQRIQEVLRSGASLSPQDAAGLMQDTYRGFVHDNAPRFAALLRMLVERDDPLVFHCTAGKDRTGFAAALILLALGVPREVVMEDYLLTNALYRPPAHL
;
A
#
# COMPACT_ATOMS: atom_id res chain seq x y z
N PRO A 1 -3.12 12.61 -17.44
CA PRO A 1 -2.07 11.83 -16.75
C PRO A 1 -2.41 10.34 -16.74
N THR A 2 -1.42 9.49 -16.85
CA THR A 2 -1.58 8.03 -16.77
C THR A 2 -1.51 7.62 -15.30
N ARG A 3 -2.45 6.81 -14.82
CA ARG A 3 -2.53 6.35 -13.44
C ARG A 3 -1.40 5.38 -13.10
N SER A 4 -1.31 4.26 -13.83
CA SER A 4 -0.27 3.26 -13.62
C SER A 4 1.05 3.74 -14.21
N ILE A 5 2.13 3.59 -13.45
CA ILE A 5 3.48 3.98 -13.85
C ILE A 5 4.32 2.71 -13.84
N ALA A 6 4.82 2.33 -15.01
CA ALA A 6 5.64 1.14 -15.16
C ALA A 6 7.01 1.36 -14.54
N LEU A 7 7.37 0.51 -13.59
CA LEU A 7 8.68 0.45 -12.96
C LEU A 7 9.24 -0.97 -13.13
N GLN A 8 10.57 -1.09 -13.12
CA GLN A 8 11.24 -2.38 -13.22
C GLN A 8 11.19 -3.17 -11.93
N GLY A 9 11.37 -2.48 -10.81
CA GLY A 9 11.48 -3.06 -9.48
C GLY A 9 10.19 -3.00 -8.63
N ALA A 10 9.09 -2.47 -9.18
CA ALA A 10 7.78 -2.46 -8.54
C ALA A 10 6.67 -2.64 -9.57
N SER A 11 5.65 -3.40 -9.24
CA SER A 11 4.61 -3.81 -10.21
C SER A 11 3.25 -3.16 -9.99
N ASN A 12 2.96 -2.70 -8.79
CA ASN A 12 1.65 -2.18 -8.38
C ASN A 12 1.66 -0.65 -8.14
N PHE A 13 2.64 0.03 -8.74
CA PHE A 13 2.86 1.46 -8.57
C PHE A 13 1.85 2.29 -9.37
N ARG A 14 1.11 3.15 -8.68
CA ARG A 14 0.14 4.04 -9.30
C ARG A 14 -0.19 5.30 -8.51
N ASP A 15 -0.66 6.32 -9.24
CA ASP A 15 -1.18 7.58 -8.74
C ASP A 15 -2.66 7.43 -8.33
N LEU A 16 -3.05 7.93 -7.18
CA LEU A 16 -4.45 7.97 -6.73
C LEU A 16 -5.21 9.23 -7.19
N GLY A 17 -4.58 10.10 -7.97
CA GLY A 17 -5.22 11.29 -8.55
C GLY A 17 -6.31 10.97 -9.58
N GLY A 18 -7.12 11.95 -9.92
CA GLY A 18 -8.12 11.87 -10.98
C GLY A 18 -9.47 11.23 -10.60
N TYR A 19 -9.62 10.70 -9.39
CA TYR A 19 -10.91 10.19 -8.93
C TYR A 19 -11.86 11.34 -8.55
N PRO A 20 -13.18 11.20 -8.84
CA PRO A 20 -14.17 12.18 -8.39
C PRO A 20 -14.26 12.19 -6.87
N GLY A 21 -14.26 13.37 -6.26
CA GLY A 21 -14.33 13.54 -4.81
C GLY A 21 -15.49 14.43 -4.38
N LEU A 22 -15.48 14.85 -3.12
CA LEU A 22 -16.53 15.62 -2.50
C LEU A 22 -16.74 16.96 -3.22
N GLY A 23 -18.02 17.36 -3.42
CA GLY A 23 -18.41 18.66 -3.95
C GLY A 23 -17.96 18.91 -5.39
N GLY A 24 -17.92 17.88 -6.23
CA GLY A 24 -17.52 17.97 -7.64
C GLY A 24 -16.02 18.19 -7.87
N ARG A 25 -15.22 18.11 -6.81
CA ARG A 25 -13.76 18.18 -6.90
C ARG A 25 -13.18 16.86 -7.39
N THR A 26 -11.93 16.93 -7.84
CA THR A 26 -11.18 15.76 -8.28
C THR A 26 -9.95 15.60 -7.38
N VAL A 27 -9.62 14.36 -7.00
CA VAL A 27 -8.38 14.06 -6.28
C VAL A 27 -7.19 14.52 -7.13
N ARG A 28 -6.31 15.33 -6.55
CA ARG A 28 -5.20 15.95 -7.29
C ARG A 28 -4.21 14.88 -7.76
N TRP A 29 -3.83 14.99 -9.03
CA TRP A 29 -2.77 14.17 -9.61
C TRP A 29 -1.40 14.50 -9.01
N ARG A 30 -0.52 13.52 -9.01
CA ARG A 30 0.90 13.66 -8.60
C ARG A 30 1.08 14.11 -7.16
N ARG A 31 0.16 13.69 -6.29
CA ARG A 31 0.24 13.95 -4.84
C ARG A 31 0.32 12.70 -4.01
N LEU A 32 -0.36 11.65 -4.44
CA LEU A 32 -0.53 10.47 -3.63
C LEU A 32 -0.36 9.21 -4.49
N PHE A 33 0.62 8.40 -4.14
CA PHE A 33 0.96 7.19 -4.85
C PHE A 33 0.87 5.99 -3.92
N ARG A 34 0.49 4.84 -4.48
CA ARG A 34 0.56 3.56 -3.80
C ARG A 34 1.40 2.58 -4.59
N SER A 35 2.01 1.59 -3.89
CA SER A 35 2.91 0.61 -4.51
C SER A 35 2.95 -0.72 -3.74
N ASP A 36 3.53 -1.75 -4.33
CA ASP A 36 4.23 -2.82 -3.63
C ASP A 36 5.59 -2.31 -3.09
N HIS A 37 6.41 -3.19 -2.46
CA HIS A 37 7.63 -2.73 -1.80
C HIS A 37 8.63 -2.08 -2.77
N LEU A 38 9.34 -1.06 -2.29
CA LEU A 38 10.27 -0.24 -3.08
C LEU A 38 11.74 -0.72 -3.01
N ALA A 39 11.98 -1.87 -2.37
CA ALA A 39 13.34 -2.35 -2.10
C ALA A 39 14.09 -2.89 -3.34
N ARG A 40 13.39 -3.08 -4.47
CA ARG A 40 13.96 -3.59 -5.71
C ARG A 40 14.01 -2.56 -6.84
N LEU A 41 13.78 -1.29 -6.53
CA LEU A 41 13.82 -0.23 -7.52
C LEU A 41 15.20 -0.09 -8.14
N SER A 42 15.25 -0.13 -9.47
CA SER A 42 16.45 0.16 -10.25
C SER A 42 16.82 1.65 -10.16
N THR A 43 18.03 2.00 -10.60
CA THR A 43 18.44 3.41 -10.71
C THR A 43 17.48 4.20 -11.61
N GLN A 44 17.00 3.58 -12.69
CA GLN A 44 16.02 4.21 -13.59
C GLN A 44 14.69 4.45 -12.89
N ASP A 45 14.22 3.50 -12.08
CA ASP A 45 13.00 3.67 -11.28
C ASP A 45 13.14 4.80 -10.27
N GLN A 46 14.29 4.89 -9.59
CA GLN A 46 14.58 5.97 -8.64
C GLN A 46 14.56 7.34 -9.33
N GLN A 47 15.11 7.44 -10.54
CA GLN A 47 15.03 8.66 -11.36
C GLN A 47 13.57 8.98 -11.75
N ALA A 48 12.77 7.97 -12.07
CA ALA A 48 11.35 8.16 -12.36
C ALA A 48 10.59 8.69 -11.12
N LEU A 49 10.85 8.16 -9.93
CA LEU A 49 10.27 8.65 -8.67
C LEU A 49 10.70 10.10 -8.38
N ALA A 50 11.96 10.43 -8.61
CA ALA A 50 12.46 11.79 -8.48
C ALA A 50 11.76 12.74 -9.46
N GLY A 51 11.54 12.33 -10.71
CA GLY A 51 10.78 13.08 -11.72
C GLY A 51 9.31 13.28 -11.37
N LEU A 52 8.73 12.41 -10.53
CA LEU A 52 7.40 12.58 -9.95
C LEU A 52 7.37 13.51 -8.74
N GLY A 53 8.53 13.95 -8.27
CA GLY A 53 8.69 14.82 -7.10
C GLY A 53 8.37 14.11 -5.77
N ILE A 54 8.43 12.78 -5.72
CA ILE A 54 8.12 12.03 -4.50
C ILE A 54 9.13 12.41 -3.43
N ALA A 55 8.64 13.01 -2.34
CA ALA A 55 9.43 13.51 -1.23
C ALA A 55 9.36 12.62 0.02
N ARG A 56 8.30 11.80 0.15
CA ARG A 56 8.08 10.93 1.31
C ARG A 56 7.68 9.52 0.89
N ALA A 57 8.22 8.53 1.59
CA ALA A 57 7.83 7.13 1.46
C ALA A 57 7.35 6.59 2.81
N VAL A 58 6.11 6.13 2.87
CA VAL A 58 5.51 5.53 4.07
C VAL A 58 5.48 4.02 3.90
N ASP A 59 6.18 3.32 4.79
CA ASP A 59 6.33 1.88 4.77
C ASP A 59 5.43 1.23 5.83
N LEU A 60 4.38 0.55 5.36
CA LEU A 60 3.41 -0.14 6.22
C LEU A 60 3.84 -1.59 6.55
N ARG A 61 5.02 -2.03 6.12
CA ARG A 61 5.48 -3.39 6.37
C ARG A 61 5.80 -3.63 7.85
N GLY A 62 5.69 -4.90 8.25
CA GLY A 62 6.17 -5.36 9.54
C GLY A 62 7.70 -5.24 9.68
N GLU A 63 8.19 -5.31 10.91
CA GLU A 63 9.62 -5.12 11.19
C GLU A 63 10.49 -6.17 10.49
N ALA A 64 10.10 -7.44 10.56
CA ALA A 64 10.82 -8.53 9.91
C ALA A 64 10.87 -8.36 8.37
N GLU A 65 9.77 -7.91 7.76
CA GLU A 65 9.70 -7.65 6.31
C GLU A 65 10.65 -6.51 5.90
N ARG A 66 10.72 -5.44 6.72
CA ARG A 66 11.62 -4.30 6.47
C ARG A 66 13.08 -4.68 6.61
N ASN A 67 13.41 -5.46 7.64
CA ASN A 67 14.78 -5.93 7.88
C ASN A 67 15.27 -6.85 6.77
N ALA A 68 14.40 -7.72 6.24
CA ALA A 68 14.72 -8.63 5.14
C ALA A 68 14.94 -7.89 3.81
N LEU A 69 14.21 -6.80 3.56
CA LEU A 69 14.25 -6.03 2.32
C LEU A 69 14.28 -4.52 2.64
N ALA A 70 15.35 -4.08 3.29
CA ALA A 70 15.59 -2.66 3.56
C ALA A 70 15.85 -1.88 2.27
N TYR A 71 15.50 -0.60 2.25
CA TYR A 71 15.82 0.30 1.16
C TYR A 71 16.03 1.73 1.65
N ALA A 72 16.73 2.51 0.83
CA ALA A 72 16.82 3.96 0.96
C ALA A 72 16.67 4.59 -0.43
N LEU A 73 15.92 5.68 -0.52
CA LEU A 73 15.74 6.42 -1.77
C LEU A 73 16.36 7.80 -1.61
N PRO A 74 17.29 8.20 -2.50
CA PRO A 74 17.92 9.52 -2.42
C PRO A 74 16.87 10.64 -2.45
N GLY A 75 16.98 11.59 -1.50
CA GLY A 75 16.08 12.74 -1.42
C GLY A 75 14.66 12.45 -0.92
N VAL A 76 14.34 11.19 -0.57
CA VAL A 76 13.03 10.79 -0.07
C VAL A 76 13.09 10.52 1.43
N GLN A 77 12.24 11.21 2.19
CA GLN A 77 12.10 10.99 3.62
C GLN A 77 11.35 9.67 3.89
N TYR A 78 11.98 8.77 4.61
CA TYR A 78 11.43 7.46 4.95
C TYR A 78 10.65 7.49 6.27
N HIS A 79 9.43 6.95 6.27
CA HIS A 79 8.53 6.91 7.41
C HIS A 79 8.01 5.48 7.64
N PRO A 80 8.52 4.72 8.62
CA PRO A 80 7.95 3.43 8.98
C PRO A 80 6.66 3.62 9.80
N LEU A 81 5.56 3.06 9.33
CA LEU A 81 4.30 2.90 10.06
C LEU A 81 3.96 1.42 10.16
N THR A 82 4.61 0.72 11.07
CA THR A 82 4.59 -0.75 11.19
C THR A 82 3.20 -1.31 11.42
N ILE A 83 2.74 -2.16 10.49
CA ILE A 83 1.56 -3.02 10.61
C ILE A 83 2.02 -4.45 10.36
N GLU A 84 2.04 -5.27 11.42
CA GLU A 84 2.51 -6.65 11.33
C GLU A 84 1.54 -7.52 10.51
N PRO A 85 2.05 -8.42 9.65
CA PRO A 85 1.25 -9.31 8.83
C PRO A 85 0.74 -10.52 9.63
N THR A 86 -0.16 -10.29 10.59
CA THR A 86 -0.66 -11.33 11.52
C THR A 86 -1.25 -12.54 10.82
N VAL A 87 -1.89 -12.36 9.65
CA VAL A 87 -2.41 -13.47 8.85
C VAL A 87 -1.31 -14.41 8.38
N VAL A 88 -0.16 -13.89 7.96
CA VAL A 88 0.98 -14.71 7.51
C VAL A 88 1.52 -15.54 8.65
N GLN A 89 1.63 -14.97 9.84
CA GLN A 89 2.07 -15.67 11.06
C GLN A 89 1.12 -16.82 11.40
N ARG A 90 -0.19 -16.57 11.40
CA ARG A 90 -1.22 -17.60 11.66
C ARG A 90 -1.21 -18.72 10.62
N ILE A 91 -1.08 -18.39 9.33
CA ILE A 91 -0.94 -19.39 8.26
C ILE A 91 0.29 -20.27 8.51
N GLN A 92 1.44 -19.68 8.86
CA GLN A 92 2.65 -20.41 9.15
C GLN A 92 2.51 -21.32 10.39
N GLU A 93 1.81 -20.88 11.43
CA GLU A 93 1.51 -21.70 12.62
C GLU A 93 0.67 -22.93 12.27
N VAL A 94 -0.41 -22.73 11.49
CA VAL A 94 -1.27 -23.83 11.01
C VAL A 94 -0.47 -24.83 10.17
N LEU A 95 0.34 -24.36 9.22
CA LEU A 95 1.16 -25.23 8.38
C LEU A 95 2.22 -26.00 9.21
N ARG A 96 2.83 -25.36 10.22
CA ARG A 96 3.79 -26.05 11.12
C ARG A 96 3.12 -27.12 11.98
N SER A 97 1.84 -26.96 12.33
CA SER A 97 1.09 -27.98 13.07
C SER A 97 0.68 -29.19 12.21
N GLY A 98 0.99 -29.16 10.91
CA GLY A 98 0.61 -30.21 9.96
C GLY A 98 -0.86 -30.16 9.53
N ALA A 99 -1.60 -29.12 9.91
CA ALA A 99 -2.97 -28.91 9.47
C ALA A 99 -3.01 -28.28 8.07
N SER A 100 -4.05 -28.62 7.32
CA SER A 100 -4.35 -27.96 6.03
C SER A 100 -5.39 -26.84 6.24
N LEU A 101 -5.21 -25.72 5.55
CA LEU A 101 -6.19 -24.63 5.53
C LEU A 101 -7.24 -24.91 4.46
N SER A 102 -8.51 -24.94 4.86
CA SER A 102 -9.62 -24.90 3.90
C SER A 102 -9.77 -23.49 3.30
N PRO A 103 -10.45 -23.35 2.14
CA PRO A 103 -10.78 -22.02 1.59
C PRO A 103 -11.55 -21.14 2.59
N GLN A 104 -12.42 -21.75 3.41
CA GLN A 104 -13.17 -21.04 4.45
C GLN A 104 -12.28 -20.51 5.56
N ASP A 105 -11.30 -21.32 6.01
CA ASP A 105 -10.32 -20.89 7.02
C ASP A 105 -9.47 -19.72 6.50
N ALA A 106 -9.02 -19.80 5.24
CA ALA A 106 -8.27 -18.73 4.60
C ALA A 106 -9.10 -17.42 4.51
N ALA A 107 -10.38 -17.53 4.12
CA ALA A 107 -11.28 -16.40 4.09
C ALA A 107 -11.51 -15.80 5.49
N GLY A 108 -11.68 -16.64 6.52
CA GLY A 108 -11.79 -16.22 7.92
C GLY A 108 -10.57 -15.46 8.40
N LEU A 109 -9.37 -15.97 8.14
CA LEU A 109 -8.10 -15.31 8.48
C LEU A 109 -7.96 -13.94 7.80
N MET A 110 -8.38 -13.81 6.54
CA MET A 110 -8.38 -12.54 5.84
C MET A 110 -9.38 -11.55 6.46
N GLN A 111 -10.59 -11.99 6.80
CA GLN A 111 -11.58 -11.13 7.49
C GLN A 111 -11.04 -10.63 8.83
N ASP A 112 -10.42 -11.51 9.63
CA ASP A 112 -9.81 -11.13 10.91
C ASP A 112 -8.65 -10.15 10.72
N THR A 113 -7.87 -10.29 9.66
CA THR A 113 -6.82 -9.33 9.31
C THR A 113 -7.40 -7.94 9.07
N TYR A 114 -8.47 -7.83 8.29
CA TYR A 114 -9.11 -6.53 8.03
C TYR A 114 -9.80 -5.95 9.26
N ARG A 115 -10.38 -6.79 10.14
CA ARG A 115 -10.87 -6.34 11.45
C ARG A 115 -9.73 -5.81 12.32
N GLY A 116 -8.57 -6.48 12.32
CA GLY A 116 -7.36 -6.03 13.01
C GLY A 116 -6.83 -4.68 12.49
N PHE A 117 -7.00 -4.37 11.20
CA PHE A 117 -6.67 -3.03 10.68
C PHE A 117 -7.49 -1.94 11.38
N VAL A 118 -8.76 -2.21 11.66
CA VAL A 118 -9.66 -1.26 12.33
C VAL A 118 -9.38 -1.19 13.83
N HIS A 119 -9.28 -2.34 14.50
CA HIS A 119 -9.23 -2.39 15.97
C HIS A 119 -7.82 -2.12 16.51
N ASP A 120 -6.79 -2.71 15.89
CA ASP A 120 -5.43 -2.73 16.43
C ASP A 120 -4.52 -1.70 15.76
N ASN A 121 -4.78 -1.40 14.48
CA ASN A 121 -3.90 -0.58 13.65
C ASN A 121 -4.48 0.79 13.26
N ALA A 122 -5.66 1.17 13.77
CA ALA A 122 -6.24 2.50 13.54
C ALA A 122 -5.27 3.66 13.82
N PRO A 123 -4.43 3.64 14.88
CA PRO A 123 -3.44 4.70 15.11
C PRO A 123 -2.41 4.85 13.98
N ARG A 124 -2.04 3.77 13.28
CA ARG A 124 -1.10 3.79 12.15
C ARG A 124 -1.73 4.46 10.94
N PHE A 125 -2.96 4.11 10.62
CA PHE A 125 -3.71 4.77 9.53
C PHE A 125 -4.01 6.23 9.84
N ALA A 126 -4.34 6.56 11.09
CA ALA A 126 -4.52 7.94 11.54
C ALA A 126 -3.22 8.76 11.40
N ALA A 127 -2.05 8.16 11.69
CA ALA A 127 -0.76 8.81 11.47
C ALA A 127 -0.51 9.11 9.98
N LEU A 128 -0.82 8.15 9.08
CA LEU A 128 -0.73 8.38 7.64
C LEU A 128 -1.64 9.54 7.21
N LEU A 129 -2.90 9.56 7.64
CA LEU A 129 -3.83 10.64 7.31
C LEU A 129 -3.34 12.00 7.83
N ARG A 130 -2.77 12.08 9.04
CA ARG A 130 -2.16 13.31 9.57
C ARG A 130 -1.02 13.80 8.68
N MET A 131 -0.13 12.93 8.25
CA MET A 131 0.98 13.29 7.35
C MET A 131 0.50 13.91 6.04
N LEU A 132 -0.69 13.52 5.54
CA LEU A 132 -1.29 14.09 4.33
C LEU A 132 -1.89 15.47 4.58
N VAL A 133 -2.40 15.73 5.78
CA VAL A 133 -2.95 17.04 6.17
C VAL A 133 -1.85 18.05 6.48
N GLU A 134 -0.77 17.59 7.11
CA GLU A 134 0.34 18.45 7.53
C GLU A 134 1.20 18.98 6.39
N ARG A 135 1.33 18.21 5.31
CA ARG A 135 2.23 18.56 4.19
C ARG A 135 1.62 18.17 2.85
N ASP A 136 1.81 19.04 1.85
CA ASP A 136 1.27 18.91 0.50
C ASP A 136 2.28 18.35 -0.53
N ASP A 137 3.46 17.91 -0.10
CA ASP A 137 4.44 17.28 -0.97
C ASP A 137 4.04 15.84 -1.38
N PRO A 138 4.43 15.38 -2.58
CA PRO A 138 4.08 14.06 -3.06
C PRO A 138 4.58 12.94 -2.15
N LEU A 139 3.71 11.96 -1.88
CA LEU A 139 3.95 10.85 -0.98
C LEU A 139 3.60 9.52 -1.66
N VAL A 140 4.44 8.51 -1.49
CA VAL A 140 4.12 7.12 -1.79
C VAL A 140 3.96 6.34 -0.49
N PHE A 141 2.93 5.50 -0.41
CA PHE A 141 2.78 4.53 0.68
C PHE A 141 2.67 3.11 0.12
N HIS A 142 3.24 2.16 0.83
CA HIS A 142 3.33 0.78 0.37
C HIS A 142 3.39 -0.22 1.52
N CYS A 143 3.16 -1.50 1.21
CA CYS A 143 3.52 -2.64 2.04
C CYS A 143 4.36 -3.63 1.21
N THR A 144 4.27 -4.92 1.42
CA THR A 144 5.02 -5.91 0.63
C THR A 144 4.42 -6.09 -0.77
N ALA A 145 3.16 -6.46 -0.88
CA ALA A 145 2.47 -6.63 -2.17
C ALA A 145 1.71 -5.38 -2.64
N GLY A 146 1.61 -4.34 -1.81
CA GLY A 146 0.78 -3.18 -2.11
C GLY A 146 -0.72 -3.49 -2.19
N LYS A 147 -1.16 -4.62 -1.60
CA LYS A 147 -2.51 -5.16 -1.72
C LYS A 147 -3.37 -4.83 -0.50
N ASP A 148 -3.17 -5.52 0.62
CA ASP A 148 -4.08 -5.48 1.76
C ASP A 148 -3.89 -4.23 2.63
N ARG A 149 -2.75 -4.06 3.32
CA ARG A 149 -2.44 -2.88 4.16
C ARG A 149 -2.50 -1.59 3.33
N THR A 150 -1.88 -1.60 2.18
CA THR A 150 -1.87 -0.47 1.23
C THR A 150 -3.26 -0.23 0.63
N GLY A 151 -3.97 -1.28 0.28
CA GLY A 151 -5.33 -1.19 -0.27
C GLY A 151 -6.32 -0.61 0.74
N PHE A 152 -6.23 -1.04 2.01
CA PHE A 152 -7.04 -0.49 3.08
C PHE A 152 -6.72 0.99 3.34
N ALA A 153 -5.44 1.36 3.40
CA ALA A 153 -5.02 2.77 3.51
C ALA A 153 -5.55 3.62 2.36
N ALA A 154 -5.42 3.16 1.12
CA ALA A 154 -5.93 3.85 -0.06
C ALA A 154 -7.45 4.04 0.01
N ALA A 155 -8.19 3.01 0.41
CA ALA A 155 -9.64 3.07 0.57
C ALA A 155 -10.05 4.11 1.63
N LEU A 156 -9.39 4.13 2.79
CA LEU A 156 -9.65 5.13 3.83
C LEU A 156 -9.41 6.56 3.33
N ILE A 157 -8.30 6.80 2.63
CA ILE A 157 -7.96 8.12 2.09
C ILE A 157 -8.99 8.55 1.04
N LEU A 158 -9.31 7.70 0.09
CA LEU A 158 -10.25 8.02 -0.98
C LEU A 158 -11.66 8.26 -0.44
N LEU A 159 -12.13 7.44 0.51
CA LEU A 159 -13.42 7.66 1.20
C LEU A 159 -13.43 8.98 1.97
N ALA A 160 -12.35 9.33 2.68
CA ALA A 160 -12.23 10.60 3.38
C ALA A 160 -12.26 11.81 2.44
N LEU A 161 -11.80 11.64 1.19
CA LEU A 161 -11.89 12.65 0.13
C LEU A 161 -13.27 12.67 -0.58
N GLY A 162 -14.22 11.82 -0.15
CA GLY A 162 -15.55 11.73 -0.70
C GLY A 162 -15.63 11.02 -2.06
N VAL A 163 -14.66 10.17 -2.38
CA VAL A 163 -14.71 9.33 -3.58
C VAL A 163 -15.82 8.27 -3.39
N PRO A 164 -16.70 8.07 -4.38
CA PRO A 164 -17.76 7.06 -4.30
C PRO A 164 -17.20 5.66 -4.03
N ARG A 165 -17.92 4.89 -3.21
CA ARG A 165 -17.47 3.55 -2.77
C ARG A 165 -17.17 2.60 -3.94
N GLU A 166 -17.95 2.68 -5.00
CA GLU A 166 -17.79 1.87 -6.21
C GLU A 166 -16.43 2.16 -6.87
N VAL A 167 -16.06 3.44 -6.97
CA VAL A 167 -14.78 3.90 -7.54
C VAL A 167 -13.61 3.50 -6.64
N VAL A 168 -13.78 3.57 -5.31
CA VAL A 168 -12.78 3.07 -4.36
C VAL A 168 -12.56 1.58 -4.53
N MET A 169 -13.62 0.80 -4.75
CA MET A 169 -13.53 -0.63 -4.99
C MET A 169 -12.85 -0.94 -6.33
N GLU A 170 -13.11 -0.16 -7.37
CA GLU A 170 -12.42 -0.27 -8.65
C GLU A 170 -10.90 -0.08 -8.48
N ASP A 171 -10.47 0.98 -7.77
CA ASP A 171 -9.03 1.16 -7.47
C ASP A 171 -8.47 -0.02 -6.67
N TYR A 172 -9.18 -0.50 -5.67
CA TYR A 172 -8.74 -1.63 -4.86
C TYR A 172 -8.50 -2.87 -5.74
N LEU A 173 -9.43 -3.19 -6.64
CA LEU A 173 -9.39 -4.35 -7.52
C LEU A 173 -8.36 -4.23 -8.65
N LEU A 174 -7.89 -3.01 -9.01
CA LEU A 174 -6.79 -2.83 -9.97
C LEU A 174 -5.52 -3.59 -9.58
N THR A 175 -5.32 -3.87 -8.29
CA THR A 175 -4.19 -4.68 -7.81
C THR A 175 -4.17 -6.07 -8.46
N ASN A 176 -5.33 -6.67 -8.78
CA ASN A 176 -5.40 -7.97 -9.43
C ASN A 176 -4.81 -7.96 -10.86
N ALA A 177 -4.87 -6.81 -11.53
CA ALA A 177 -4.29 -6.66 -12.87
C ALA A 177 -2.85 -6.15 -12.85
N LEU A 178 -2.47 -5.38 -11.83
CA LEU A 178 -1.19 -4.66 -11.79
C LEU A 178 -0.11 -5.40 -11.00
N TYR A 179 -0.48 -6.09 -9.91
CA TYR A 179 0.49 -6.79 -9.07
C TYR A 179 1.02 -8.05 -9.77
N ARG A 180 2.32 -8.15 -9.85
CA ARG A 180 3.03 -9.33 -10.35
C ARG A 180 3.85 -9.92 -9.21
N PRO A 181 3.45 -11.10 -8.67
CA PRO A 181 4.25 -11.76 -7.65
C PRO A 181 5.66 -12.07 -8.19
N PRO A 182 6.68 -12.05 -7.32
CA PRO A 182 8.03 -12.45 -7.72
C PRO A 182 8.01 -13.89 -8.27
N ALA A 183 8.85 -14.16 -9.29
CA ALA A 183 8.90 -15.43 -10.00
C ALA A 183 9.33 -16.66 -9.14
N HIS A 184 9.60 -16.45 -7.84
CA HIS A 184 10.13 -17.47 -6.91
C HIS A 184 9.33 -17.47 -5.59
N LEU A 185 8.03 -17.60 -5.68
CA LEU A 185 7.20 -18.02 -4.56
C LEU A 185 6.53 -19.35 -4.90
#